data_c916176b59c30019463e9a753f77366c
#
_entry.id   c916176b59c30019463e9a753f77366c
#
_cell.length_a   1.000
_cell.length_b   1.000
_cell.length_c   1.000
_cell.angle_alpha   90.00
_cell.angle_beta   90.00
_cell.angle_gamma   90.00
#
_symmetry.space_group_name_H-M   'P 1'
#
loop_
_entity.id
_entity.type
_entity.pdbx_description
1 polymer ?
#
loop_
_entity_poly.entity_id
_entity_poly.type
_entity_poly.pdbx_seq_one_letter_code
_entity_poly.pdbx_strand_id
1 'polypeptide(L)'
;MRKLILAAFLFVSSMTTNTFADGHGIKMGIILGFTGPIESLTPAMAASAELAFKEASDSGSLLGGKKISVERADSTCVDSAAATTAAQGLVDGGVVAIMGADCSGVTGAIATNVAVPNGVVMISPSATSPGLTTLADNGFFFRTAPSDARGGAILADITKTEKLKV
;
A
#
# COMPACT_ATOMS: atom_id res chain seq x y z
N MET A 1 77.50 -25.80 -10.69
CA MET A 1 76.15 -26.30 -10.45
C MET A 1 75.32 -25.14 -9.82
N ARG A 2 74.62 -24.43 -10.69
CA ARG A 2 73.83 -23.25 -10.28
C ARG A 2 72.40 -23.68 -9.91
N LYS A 3 72.00 -23.52 -8.66
CA LYS A 3 70.64 -23.74 -8.21
C LYS A 3 69.78 -22.49 -8.55
N LEU A 4 68.88 -22.61 -9.48
CA LEU A 4 67.84 -21.60 -9.72
C LEU A 4 66.73 -21.78 -8.66
N ILE A 5 66.55 -20.72 -7.87
CA ILE A 5 65.38 -20.62 -6.93
C ILE A 5 64.31 -19.85 -7.73
N LEU A 6 63.24 -20.56 -8.05
CA LEU A 6 62.03 -19.97 -8.68
C LEU A 6 61.15 -19.46 -7.55
N ALA A 7 61.09 -18.15 -7.36
CA ALA A 7 60.16 -17.50 -6.45
C ALA A 7 58.80 -17.32 -7.17
N ALA A 8 57.82 -18.13 -6.79
CA ALA A 8 56.46 -17.96 -7.25
C ALA A 8 55.77 -16.85 -6.43
N PHE A 9 55.57 -15.72 -7.07
CA PHE A 9 54.74 -14.61 -6.51
C PHE A 9 53.26 -14.98 -6.67
N LEU A 10 52.62 -15.40 -5.59
CA LEU A 10 51.15 -15.51 -5.52
C LEU A 10 50.53 -14.09 -5.45
N PHE A 11 50.04 -13.63 -6.60
CA PHE A 11 49.21 -12.44 -6.64
C PHE A 11 47.81 -12.80 -6.16
N VAL A 12 47.55 -12.61 -4.88
CA VAL A 12 46.18 -12.66 -4.32
C VAL A 12 45.47 -11.38 -4.76
N SER A 13 44.75 -11.49 -5.88
CA SER A 13 43.84 -10.46 -6.34
C SER A 13 42.67 -10.40 -5.38
N SER A 14 42.70 -9.43 -4.46
CA SER A 14 41.54 -9.09 -3.61
C SER A 14 40.45 -8.53 -4.51
N MET A 15 39.56 -9.39 -4.99
CA MET A 15 38.28 -8.95 -5.56
C MET A 15 37.47 -8.32 -4.43
N THR A 16 37.60 -7.00 -4.27
CA THR A 16 36.60 -6.23 -3.51
C THR A 16 35.31 -6.32 -4.32
N THR A 17 34.44 -7.23 -3.94
CA THR A 17 33.05 -7.19 -4.37
C THR A 17 32.47 -5.91 -3.78
N ASN A 18 32.38 -4.85 -4.61
CA ASN A 18 31.51 -3.75 -4.32
C ASN A 18 30.10 -4.33 -4.30
N THR A 19 29.64 -4.76 -3.14
CA THR A 19 28.21 -4.90 -2.86
C THR A 19 27.66 -3.49 -2.97
N PHE A 20 27.20 -3.13 -4.18
CA PHE A 20 26.24 -2.06 -4.30
C PHE A 20 25.08 -2.49 -3.39
N ALA A 21 25.00 -1.89 -2.21
CA ALA A 21 23.76 -1.91 -1.46
C ALA A 21 22.72 -1.37 -2.46
N ASP A 22 21.81 -2.25 -2.87
CA ASP A 22 20.74 -1.92 -3.80
C ASP A 22 19.95 -0.78 -3.15
N GLY A 23 20.25 0.45 -3.57
CA GLY A 23 19.70 1.69 -3.03
C GLY A 23 18.26 1.92 -3.47
N HIS A 24 17.54 0.84 -3.81
CA HIS A 24 16.12 0.91 -4.13
C HIS A 24 15.37 1.32 -2.88
N GLY A 25 14.85 2.55 -2.92
CA GLY A 25 13.92 3.06 -1.92
C GLY A 25 12.69 2.16 -1.83
N ILE A 26 11.84 2.43 -0.85
CA ILE A 26 10.54 1.76 -0.71
C ILE A 26 9.56 2.49 -1.61
N LYS A 27 8.88 1.77 -2.52
CA LYS A 27 7.82 2.35 -3.34
C LYS A 27 6.46 2.05 -2.71
N MET A 28 5.67 3.09 -2.44
CA MET A 28 4.32 3.01 -1.89
C MET A 28 3.31 3.42 -2.95
N GLY A 29 2.18 2.73 -3.01
CA GLY A 29 1.06 3.10 -3.88
C GLY A 29 0.01 3.92 -3.13
N ILE A 30 -0.60 4.89 -3.81
CA ILE A 30 -1.83 5.56 -3.39
C ILE A 30 -2.86 5.35 -4.48
N ILE A 31 -3.96 4.66 -4.17
CA ILE A 31 -5.06 4.45 -5.11
C ILE A 31 -6.36 4.98 -4.52
N LEU A 32 -6.89 6.04 -5.11
CA LEU A 32 -8.11 6.73 -4.68
C LEU A 32 -8.94 7.12 -5.91
N GLY A 33 -10.22 7.45 -5.71
CA GLY A 33 -11.09 7.92 -6.79
C GLY A 33 -10.77 9.36 -7.20
N PHE A 34 -9.67 9.56 -7.91
CA PHE A 34 -9.28 10.88 -8.43
C PHE A 34 -10.20 11.37 -9.54
N THR A 35 -10.96 10.46 -10.14
CA THR A 35 -12.12 10.76 -10.98
C THR A 35 -13.37 10.12 -10.38
N GLY A 36 -14.56 10.60 -10.79
CA GLY A 36 -15.84 10.07 -10.35
C GLY A 36 -16.46 10.81 -9.15
N PRO A 37 -17.37 10.16 -8.40
CA PRO A 37 -18.30 10.88 -7.50
C PRO A 37 -17.64 11.54 -6.28
N ILE A 38 -16.40 11.18 -5.94
CA ILE A 38 -15.71 11.72 -4.75
C ILE A 38 -14.40 12.43 -5.10
N GLU A 39 -14.19 12.78 -6.36
CA GLU A 39 -12.96 13.41 -6.86
C GLU A 39 -12.56 14.69 -6.10
N SER A 40 -13.53 15.40 -5.53
CA SER A 40 -13.29 16.61 -4.74
C SER A 40 -12.64 16.33 -3.38
N LEU A 41 -12.73 15.10 -2.85
CA LEU A 41 -12.23 14.72 -1.53
C LEU A 41 -10.82 14.12 -1.60
N THR A 42 -10.54 13.40 -2.67
CA THR A 42 -9.37 12.53 -2.79
C THR A 42 -8.02 13.27 -2.90
N PRO A 43 -7.92 14.48 -3.47
CA PRO A 43 -6.64 15.22 -3.48
C PRO A 43 -6.10 15.51 -2.09
N ALA A 44 -6.96 15.89 -1.14
CA ALA A 44 -6.55 16.13 0.25
C ALA A 44 -6.18 14.85 0.98
N MET A 45 -6.88 13.74 0.71
CA MET A 45 -6.56 12.42 1.26
C MET A 45 -5.19 11.95 0.77
N ALA A 46 -4.91 12.07 -0.53
CA ALA A 46 -3.62 11.72 -1.09
C ALA A 46 -2.48 12.58 -0.54
N ALA A 47 -2.68 13.89 -0.45
CA ALA A 47 -1.69 14.81 0.12
C ALA A 47 -1.35 14.47 1.58
N SER A 48 -2.35 14.07 2.38
CA SER A 48 -2.15 13.64 3.77
C SER A 48 -1.31 12.35 3.85
N ALA A 49 -1.58 11.38 2.97
CA ALA A 49 -0.79 10.15 2.91
C ALA A 49 0.65 10.41 2.46
N GLU A 50 0.83 11.26 1.45
CA GLU A 50 2.15 11.65 0.97
C GLU A 50 2.96 12.37 2.04
N LEU A 51 2.32 13.23 2.84
CA LEU A 51 2.95 13.87 3.98
C LEU A 51 3.45 12.84 4.99
N ALA A 52 2.62 11.87 5.36
CA ALA A 52 3.01 10.81 6.28
C ALA A 52 4.18 9.96 5.73
N PHE A 53 4.16 9.61 4.46
CA PHE A 53 5.26 8.90 3.81
C PHE A 53 6.54 9.75 3.76
N LYS A 54 6.39 11.05 3.50
CA LYS A 54 7.53 11.98 3.52
C LYS A 54 8.14 12.08 4.91
N GLU A 55 7.34 12.25 5.95
CA GLU A 55 7.82 12.31 7.34
C GLU A 55 8.53 11.01 7.74
N ALA A 56 7.96 9.85 7.40
CA ALA A 56 8.60 8.55 7.64
C ALA A 56 9.94 8.43 6.89
N SER A 57 9.98 8.86 5.64
CA SER A 57 11.19 8.87 4.81
C SER A 57 12.27 9.80 5.37
N ASP A 58 11.89 10.99 5.83
CA ASP A 58 12.81 12.00 6.31
C ASP A 58 13.33 11.71 7.72
N SER A 59 12.57 10.94 8.51
CA SER A 59 12.99 10.51 9.85
C SER A 59 14.33 9.73 9.84
N GLY A 60 14.67 9.10 8.72
CA GLY A 60 15.83 8.22 8.61
C GLY A 60 15.74 6.92 9.41
N SER A 61 14.64 6.72 10.16
CA SER A 61 14.47 5.55 11.05
C SER A 61 13.88 4.34 10.34
N LEU A 62 13.25 4.53 9.17
CA LEU A 62 12.58 3.47 8.44
C LEU A 62 13.59 2.55 7.75
N LEU A 63 13.56 1.27 8.11
CA LEU A 63 14.33 0.19 7.45
C LEU A 63 15.77 0.59 7.08
N GLY A 64 16.50 1.15 8.03
CA GLY A 64 17.89 1.55 7.84
C GLY A 64 18.08 2.84 7.02
N GLY A 65 17.08 3.73 7.06
CA GLY A 65 17.13 5.03 6.38
C GLY A 65 16.72 4.99 4.90
N LYS A 66 16.04 3.92 4.47
CA LYS A 66 15.50 3.85 3.10
C LYS A 66 14.53 4.98 2.83
N LYS A 67 14.63 5.54 1.64
CA LYS A 67 13.71 6.59 1.18
C LYS A 67 12.43 5.98 0.62
N ILE A 68 11.31 6.69 0.82
CA ILE A 68 10.01 6.32 0.26
C ILE A 68 9.77 7.14 -1.00
N SER A 69 9.37 6.48 -2.07
CA SER A 69 8.75 7.08 -3.25
C SER A 69 7.28 6.68 -3.31
N VAL A 70 6.47 7.55 -3.90
CA VAL A 70 5.01 7.35 -3.97
C VAL A 70 4.56 7.36 -5.42
N GLU A 71 3.66 6.43 -5.77
CA GLU A 71 3.00 6.37 -7.06
C GLU A 71 1.49 6.44 -6.86
N ARG A 72 0.79 7.29 -7.64
CA ARG A 72 -0.67 7.45 -7.58
C ARG A 72 -1.33 6.66 -8.71
N ALA A 73 -2.51 6.12 -8.40
CA ALA A 73 -3.41 5.50 -9.37
C ALA A 73 -4.86 5.88 -9.10
N ASP A 74 -5.71 5.87 -10.12
CA ASP A 74 -7.12 6.23 -10.01
C ASP A 74 -7.99 4.98 -9.86
N SER A 75 -8.76 4.89 -8.78
CA SER A 75 -9.73 3.81 -8.56
C SER A 75 -11.10 4.12 -9.14
N THR A 76 -11.35 5.32 -9.64
CA THR A 76 -12.64 5.82 -10.11
C THR A 76 -13.80 5.77 -9.11
N CYS A 77 -13.65 5.07 -7.99
CA CYS A 77 -14.65 4.78 -6.97
C CYS A 77 -15.76 3.79 -7.43
N VAL A 78 -16.11 3.74 -8.70
CA VAL A 78 -17.29 3.01 -9.20
C VAL A 78 -16.98 1.89 -10.18
N ASP A 79 -15.87 1.94 -10.89
CA ASP A 79 -15.47 0.93 -11.88
C ASP A 79 -14.42 -0.03 -11.32
N SER A 80 -14.89 -1.20 -10.89
CA SER A 80 -14.02 -2.22 -10.31
C SER A 80 -13.00 -2.80 -11.31
N ALA A 81 -13.30 -2.81 -12.60
CA ALA A 81 -12.38 -3.31 -13.61
C ALA A 81 -11.24 -2.30 -13.86
N ALA A 82 -11.57 -1.02 -14.00
CA ALA A 82 -10.58 0.04 -14.10
C ALA A 82 -9.71 0.10 -12.85
N ALA A 83 -10.32 0.03 -11.65
CA ALA A 83 -9.63 0.07 -10.37
C ALA A 83 -8.66 -1.11 -10.20
N THR A 84 -9.03 -2.34 -10.55
CA THR A 84 -8.14 -3.49 -10.50
C THR A 84 -7.00 -3.38 -11.51
N THR A 85 -7.26 -2.86 -12.70
CA THR A 85 -6.20 -2.61 -13.70
C THR A 85 -5.19 -1.59 -13.19
N ALA A 86 -5.67 -0.49 -12.62
CA ALA A 86 -4.80 0.55 -12.05
C ALA A 86 -3.98 0.04 -10.86
N ALA A 87 -4.60 -0.76 -9.98
CA ALA A 87 -3.90 -1.39 -8.85
C ALA A 87 -2.85 -2.40 -9.31
N GLN A 88 -3.13 -3.20 -10.35
CA GLN A 88 -2.14 -4.11 -10.93
C GLN A 88 -0.96 -3.33 -11.50
N GLY A 89 -1.19 -2.20 -12.14
CA GLY A 89 -0.11 -1.32 -12.61
C GLY A 89 0.81 -0.85 -11.48
N LEU A 90 0.26 -0.52 -10.31
CA LEU A 90 1.07 -0.20 -9.11
C LEU A 90 1.94 -1.39 -8.67
N VAL A 91 1.35 -2.59 -8.61
CA VAL A 91 2.07 -3.82 -8.23
C VAL A 91 3.18 -4.14 -9.22
N ASP A 92 2.90 -4.08 -10.52
CA ASP A 92 3.87 -4.29 -11.59
C ASP A 92 4.99 -3.22 -11.55
N GLY A 93 4.65 -2.01 -11.11
CA GLY A 93 5.58 -0.91 -10.85
C GLY A 93 6.46 -1.12 -9.60
N GLY A 94 6.21 -2.19 -8.82
CA GLY A 94 7.02 -2.59 -7.69
C GLY A 94 6.65 -1.89 -6.37
N VAL A 95 5.39 -1.46 -6.19
CA VAL A 95 4.94 -0.98 -4.87
C VAL A 95 4.89 -2.14 -3.89
N VAL A 96 5.28 -1.90 -2.65
CA VAL A 96 5.30 -2.92 -1.57
C VAL A 96 4.06 -2.85 -0.68
N ALA A 97 3.34 -1.75 -0.70
CA ALA A 97 2.05 -1.57 -0.01
C ALA A 97 1.23 -0.48 -0.69
N ILE A 98 -0.08 -0.49 -0.48
CA ILE A 98 -1.05 0.41 -1.09
C ILE A 98 -1.88 1.09 0.01
N MET A 99 -1.92 2.42 0.01
CA MET A 99 -2.93 3.22 0.69
C MET A 99 -4.12 3.43 -0.25
N GLY A 100 -5.27 2.94 0.14
CA GLY A 100 -6.49 2.94 -0.67
C GLY A 100 -7.21 1.58 -0.64
N ALA A 101 -8.27 1.33 -1.46
CA ALA A 101 -8.99 2.43 -2.06
C ALA A 101 -9.97 3.06 -1.05
N ASP A 102 -10.67 4.07 -1.49
CA ASP A 102 -11.61 4.84 -0.68
C ASP A 102 -13.03 4.25 -0.66
N CYS A 103 -13.55 3.87 -1.82
CA CYS A 103 -14.90 3.33 -1.98
C CYS A 103 -14.92 1.81 -1.82
N SER A 104 -15.84 1.29 -1.00
CA SER A 104 -15.84 -0.11 -0.56
C SER A 104 -15.89 -1.15 -1.69
N GLY A 105 -16.65 -0.87 -2.76
CA GLY A 105 -16.78 -1.79 -3.90
C GLY A 105 -15.46 -2.03 -4.61
N VAL A 106 -14.78 -0.96 -5.01
CA VAL A 106 -13.47 -1.03 -5.66
C VAL A 106 -12.39 -1.51 -4.69
N THR A 107 -12.48 -1.15 -3.40
CA THR A 107 -11.58 -1.66 -2.36
C THR A 107 -11.62 -3.18 -2.28
N GLY A 108 -12.83 -3.77 -2.21
CA GLY A 108 -12.99 -5.23 -2.16
C GLY A 108 -12.48 -5.90 -3.44
N ALA A 109 -12.73 -5.31 -4.61
CA ALA A 109 -12.25 -5.82 -5.88
C ALA A 109 -10.72 -5.82 -5.96
N ILE A 110 -10.07 -4.71 -5.59
CA ILE A 110 -8.60 -4.60 -5.57
C ILE A 110 -8.00 -5.57 -4.56
N ALA A 111 -8.53 -5.63 -3.34
CA ALA A 111 -8.03 -6.52 -2.30
C ALA A 111 -8.06 -7.97 -2.77
N THR A 112 -9.22 -8.43 -3.30
CA THR A 112 -9.41 -9.83 -3.71
C THR A 112 -8.59 -10.21 -4.94
N ASN A 113 -8.54 -9.33 -5.94
CA ASN A 113 -8.01 -9.70 -7.25
C ASN A 113 -6.55 -9.27 -7.46
N VAL A 114 -6.05 -8.32 -6.66
CA VAL A 114 -4.71 -7.76 -6.85
C VAL A 114 -3.87 -7.85 -5.57
N ALA A 115 -4.27 -7.17 -4.49
CA ALA A 115 -3.41 -7.02 -3.32
C ALA A 115 -3.11 -8.36 -2.64
N VAL A 116 -4.13 -9.13 -2.28
CA VAL A 116 -3.98 -10.43 -1.60
C VAL A 116 -3.22 -11.45 -2.45
N PRO A 117 -3.56 -11.67 -3.74
CA PRO A 117 -2.82 -12.62 -4.57
C PRO A 117 -1.35 -12.28 -4.77
N ASN A 118 -0.98 -11.00 -4.74
CA ASN A 118 0.40 -10.54 -4.88
C ASN A 118 1.13 -10.35 -3.55
N GLY A 119 0.49 -10.62 -2.40
CA GLY A 119 1.08 -10.42 -1.07
C GLY A 119 1.39 -8.96 -0.75
N VAL A 120 0.63 -8.03 -1.32
CA VAL A 120 0.77 -6.58 -1.12
C VAL A 120 -0.19 -6.12 -0.04
N VAL A 121 0.32 -5.49 1.02
CA VAL A 121 -0.53 -4.94 2.08
C VAL A 121 -1.33 -3.75 1.55
N MET A 122 -2.63 -3.74 1.84
CA MET A 122 -3.55 -2.68 1.45
C MET A 122 -4.27 -2.09 2.67
N ILE A 123 -4.24 -0.77 2.82
CA ILE A 123 -4.90 -0.07 3.93
C ILE A 123 -5.86 0.96 3.37
N SER A 124 -7.17 0.73 3.55
CA SER A 124 -8.20 1.68 3.13
C SER A 124 -8.43 2.78 4.17
N PRO A 125 -8.46 4.05 3.77
CA PRO A 125 -8.74 5.16 4.69
C PRO A 125 -10.23 5.32 5.01
N SER A 126 -11.14 4.85 4.14
CA SER A 126 -12.56 5.21 4.22
C SER A 126 -13.56 4.13 3.78
N ALA A 127 -13.11 2.95 3.37
CA ALA A 127 -14.03 1.87 2.97
C ALA A 127 -14.74 1.27 4.21
N THR A 128 -16.06 1.43 4.30
CA THR A 128 -16.87 1.13 5.50
C THR A 128 -17.73 -0.11 5.40
N SER A 129 -17.88 -0.72 4.21
CA SER A 129 -18.75 -1.88 4.02
C SER A 129 -18.49 -2.99 5.05
N PRO A 130 -19.55 -3.54 5.70
CA PRO A 130 -19.43 -4.69 6.59
C PRO A 130 -18.79 -5.92 5.95
N GLY A 131 -19.00 -6.13 4.64
CA GLY A 131 -18.43 -7.25 3.89
C GLY A 131 -16.91 -7.28 3.86
N LEU A 132 -16.26 -6.13 4.01
CA LEU A 132 -14.80 -6.05 4.10
C LEU A 132 -14.24 -6.63 5.42
N THR A 133 -15.06 -6.75 6.47
CA THR A 133 -14.64 -7.34 7.75
C THR A 133 -14.43 -8.85 7.66
N THR A 134 -15.13 -9.51 6.75
CA THR A 134 -15.09 -10.97 6.55
C THR A 134 -14.43 -11.37 5.24
N LEU A 135 -13.72 -10.45 4.62
CA LEU A 135 -12.96 -10.71 3.41
C LEU A 135 -11.88 -11.77 3.70
N ALA A 136 -11.71 -12.73 2.80
CA ALA A 136 -10.62 -13.70 2.87
C ALA A 136 -9.31 -13.02 2.41
N ASP A 137 -8.73 -12.20 3.28
CA ASP A 137 -7.63 -11.29 2.95
C ASP A 137 -6.25 -11.81 3.36
N ASN A 138 -6.18 -12.97 4.00
CA ASN A 138 -4.93 -13.57 4.49
C ASN A 138 -4.07 -12.59 5.34
N GLY A 139 -4.67 -11.56 5.93
CA GLY A 139 -3.97 -10.53 6.71
C GLY A 139 -3.30 -9.45 5.86
N PHE A 140 -3.66 -9.31 4.59
CA PHE A 140 -3.14 -8.27 3.69
C PHE A 140 -4.06 -7.05 3.54
N PHE A 141 -5.29 -7.09 4.06
CA PHE A 141 -6.20 -5.96 4.01
C PHE A 141 -6.51 -5.38 5.40
N PHE A 142 -6.42 -4.08 5.50
CA PHE A 142 -6.74 -3.29 6.70
C PHE A 142 -7.56 -2.07 6.33
N ARG A 143 -8.23 -1.48 7.31
CA ARG A 143 -8.90 -0.18 7.18
C ARG A 143 -8.81 0.64 8.46
N THR A 144 -8.77 1.95 8.33
CA THR A 144 -8.80 2.88 9.46
C THR A 144 -10.21 3.36 9.77
N ALA A 145 -11.15 3.23 8.83
CA ALA A 145 -12.56 3.55 9.05
C ALA A 145 -13.30 2.42 9.78
N PRO A 146 -14.25 2.73 10.70
CA PRO A 146 -15.09 1.72 11.31
C PRO A 146 -16.08 1.11 10.30
N SER A 147 -16.62 -0.07 10.64
CA SER A 147 -17.66 -0.70 9.83
C SER A 147 -19.01 -0.01 10.00
N ASP A 148 -19.76 0.16 8.90
CA ASP A 148 -21.14 0.67 8.89
C ASP A 148 -22.10 -0.21 9.73
N ALA A 149 -21.77 -1.48 9.94
CA ALA A 149 -22.55 -2.36 10.82
C ALA A 149 -22.69 -1.77 12.24
N ARG A 150 -21.66 -1.13 12.77
CA ARG A 150 -21.71 -0.46 14.08
C ARG A 150 -22.60 0.77 14.04
N GLY A 151 -22.51 1.57 12.98
CA GLY A 151 -23.36 2.75 12.76
C GLY A 151 -24.83 2.35 12.67
N GLY A 152 -25.15 1.30 11.91
CA GLY A 152 -26.49 0.76 11.78
C GLY A 152 -27.08 0.27 13.13
N ALA A 153 -26.27 -0.41 13.93
CA ALA A 153 -26.70 -0.86 15.27
C ALA A 153 -27.02 0.33 16.19
N ILE A 154 -26.17 1.35 16.22
CA ILE A 154 -26.39 2.57 17.01
C ILE A 154 -27.66 3.30 16.56
N LEU A 155 -27.88 3.46 15.26
CA LEU A 155 -29.09 4.08 14.73
C LEU A 155 -30.36 3.30 15.12
N ALA A 156 -30.33 1.98 15.06
CA ALA A 156 -31.44 1.13 15.50
C ALA A 156 -31.73 1.31 17.00
N ASP A 157 -30.70 1.40 17.84
CA ASP A 157 -30.88 1.60 19.28
C ASP A 157 -31.43 3.00 19.58
N ILE A 158 -30.96 4.04 18.92
CA ILE A 158 -31.50 5.42 19.03
C ILE A 158 -32.96 5.42 18.61
N THR A 159 -33.33 4.85 17.49
CA THR A 159 -34.70 4.80 16.98
C THR A 159 -35.64 4.13 17.95
N LYS A 160 -35.22 3.03 18.60
CA LYS A 160 -36.01 2.36 19.65
C LYS A 160 -36.13 3.22 20.90
N THR A 161 -35.07 3.82 21.37
CA THR A 161 -35.02 4.62 22.59
C THR A 161 -35.91 5.85 22.47
N GLU A 162 -35.79 6.55 21.33
CA GLU A 162 -36.56 7.78 21.06
C GLU A 162 -37.99 7.49 20.55
N LYS A 163 -38.37 6.22 20.43
CA LYS A 163 -39.69 5.80 19.92
C LYS A 163 -40.05 6.44 18.56
N LEU A 164 -39.04 6.66 17.75
CA LEU A 164 -39.22 7.22 16.41
C LEU A 164 -39.97 6.21 15.52
N LYS A 165 -40.98 6.71 14.78
CA LYS A 165 -41.69 5.91 13.79
C LYS A 165 -40.85 5.91 12.50
N VAL A 166 -40.53 4.74 12.04
CA VAL A 166 -39.90 4.51 10.73
C VAL A 166 -40.99 4.16 9.74
#